data_613dc0df55a2fdf6d6780d060d5f346b
#
_entry.id   613dc0df55a2fdf6d6780d060d5f346b
#
_cell.length_a   1.000
_cell.length_b   1.000
_cell.length_c   1.000
_cell.angle_alpha   90.00
_cell.angle_beta   90.00
_cell.angle_gamma   90.00
#
_symmetry.space_group_name_H-M   'P 1'
#
loop_
_entity.id
_entity.type
_entity.pdbx_description
1 polymer ?
#
loop_
_entity_poly.entity_id
_entity_poly.type
_entity_poly.pdbx_seq_one_letter_code
_entity_poly.pdbx_strand_id
1 'polypeptide(L)'
;MKSNENRKLISLFCTLIMILSLCGCAAKQNKYESYTLLPREFLLGETLDENGNIILPDETIQLTADDIQSMNHGNARMCFNEEGYLTFLNGRYYDGRIEDQEDAVASLQGIAGLLGLGAGSDFFCEYGEKNNNTGYTYYTFKQRYGEGTMENGTLKVFIDPEGYAAGLSSSFVPNLGYAEPVDWVAPQQAEAVITDTVYPGKNITVYSEYTQKVAVTYNGTIYSAYAVYTDNFTQAGQDAGLPYLVSYVNWDGTYIDTYATSVLSGIETDQTASAYFEGMKPSTYTGMVWLQDGSSASITVPIAYDAEKECYYLMDLERKIAVADHTMFFDQGFVSFSSSSDGQTWDNNHLLAFYNYIRVYDFFANMGIYSIDGTGVPILVCCDWLDDYGEPFDNASSSGILRGWAVFSMSDANHFSEAVDVIAHEFTHGVSGYMRGGDIYMNHTGAINEGFSDIMGNVVEMSLGATTDTQWLIGEMSGRVLRSLSDPLLSSNPIELGGQYYAPQVSPEEVDNEKNDRGGVHINASLLSQMSYKLYQYGMSLEEESRLWFTCMGLITPKSDYNEIYEALMMSVKMLELDQRYADFLTDAFQKAKLIS
;
A
#
# COMPACT_ATOMS: atom_id res chain seq x y z
N MET A 1 54.72 -16.17 26.83
CA MET A 1 53.94 -17.16 26.06
C MET A 1 52.41 -17.01 26.18
N LYS A 2 51.85 -16.08 26.94
CA LYS A 2 50.38 -15.85 27.04
C LYS A 2 49.81 -14.83 26.07
N SER A 3 50.63 -14.09 25.30
CA SER A 3 50.14 -13.03 24.37
C SER A 3 49.83 -13.50 22.95
N ASN A 4 50.32 -14.72 22.58
CA ASN A 4 50.12 -15.22 21.22
C ASN A 4 48.84 -16.09 21.05
N GLU A 5 48.30 -16.62 22.14
CA GLU A 5 47.07 -17.41 22.08
C GLU A 5 45.83 -16.50 21.98
N ASN A 6 45.82 -15.34 22.66
CA ASN A 6 44.73 -14.39 22.56
C ASN A 6 44.62 -13.70 21.18
N ARG A 7 45.76 -13.53 20.48
CA ARG A 7 45.71 -13.01 19.07
C ARG A 7 45.17 -14.02 18.08
N LYS A 8 45.43 -15.31 18.31
CA LYS A 8 44.86 -16.40 17.45
C LYS A 8 43.33 -16.56 17.71
N LEU A 9 42.88 -16.43 18.96
CA LEU A 9 41.44 -16.50 19.25
C LEU A 9 40.67 -15.30 18.68
N ILE A 10 41.24 -14.10 18.76
CA ILE A 10 40.60 -12.88 18.20
C ILE A 10 40.60 -12.97 16.66
N SER A 11 41.68 -13.45 16.04
CA SER A 11 41.71 -13.66 14.58
C SER A 11 40.72 -14.76 14.13
N LEU A 12 40.56 -15.84 14.89
CA LEU A 12 39.56 -16.87 14.58
C LEU A 12 38.12 -16.38 14.76
N PHE A 13 37.87 -15.53 15.77
CA PHE A 13 36.57 -14.94 16.02
C PHE A 13 36.18 -13.90 14.95
N CYS A 14 37.12 -13.05 14.52
CA CYS A 14 36.93 -12.13 13.41
C CYS A 14 36.73 -12.84 12.06
N THR A 15 37.43 -13.96 11.82
CA THR A 15 37.27 -14.76 10.62
C THR A 15 35.92 -15.52 10.62
N LEU A 16 35.45 -15.97 11.78
CA LEU A 16 34.15 -16.60 11.93
C LEU A 16 32.99 -15.58 11.75
N ILE A 17 33.16 -14.34 12.23
CA ILE A 17 32.20 -13.25 11.99
C ILE A 17 32.19 -12.85 10.51
N MET A 18 33.35 -12.78 9.83
CA MET A 18 33.41 -12.54 8.39
C MET A 18 32.81 -13.69 7.56
N ILE A 19 32.98 -14.93 7.98
CA ILE A 19 32.38 -16.09 7.28
C ILE A 19 30.86 -16.10 7.52
N LEU A 20 30.38 -15.73 8.70
CA LEU A 20 28.94 -15.60 8.98
C LEU A 20 28.32 -14.40 8.27
N SER A 21 29.06 -13.30 8.06
CA SER A 21 28.58 -12.17 7.24
C SER A 21 28.64 -12.44 5.74
N LEU A 22 29.58 -13.27 5.27
CA LEU A 22 29.64 -13.70 3.86
C LEU A 22 28.62 -14.83 3.56
N CYS A 23 28.26 -15.67 4.54
CA CYS A 23 27.14 -16.61 4.38
C CYS A 23 25.77 -15.90 4.44
N GLY A 24 25.65 -14.77 5.09
CA GLY A 24 24.44 -13.94 5.09
C GLY A 24 24.15 -13.27 3.74
N CYS A 25 25.17 -13.03 2.90
CA CYS A 25 24.99 -12.46 1.56
C CYS A 25 24.71 -13.48 0.45
N ALA A 26 24.96 -14.78 0.68
CA ALA A 26 24.67 -15.83 -0.31
C ALA A 26 23.29 -16.48 -0.14
N ALA A 27 22.55 -16.17 0.92
CA ALA A 27 21.24 -16.74 1.23
C ALA A 27 20.05 -15.87 0.78
N LYS A 28 20.27 -14.81 -0.04
CA LYS A 28 19.21 -13.90 -0.48
C LYS A 28 18.53 -14.29 -1.80
N GLN A 29 18.76 -15.48 -2.33
CA GLN A 29 18.20 -15.89 -3.63
C GLN A 29 16.92 -16.73 -3.58
N ASN A 30 16.36 -17.03 -2.41
CA ASN A 30 14.99 -17.60 -2.30
C ASN A 30 14.38 -17.15 -0.97
N LYS A 31 13.92 -15.90 -0.92
CA LYS A 31 13.33 -15.31 0.30
C LYS A 31 11.93 -15.85 0.59
N TYR A 32 11.26 -16.41 -0.42
CA TYR A 32 9.90 -16.89 -0.29
C TYR A 32 9.76 -18.32 -0.79
N GLU A 33 9.40 -19.23 0.10
CA GLU A 33 9.03 -20.59 -0.24
C GLU A 33 7.66 -20.58 -0.93
N SER A 34 7.57 -21.18 -2.12
CA SER A 34 6.30 -21.28 -2.84
C SER A 34 5.47 -22.40 -2.26
N TYR A 35 4.20 -22.13 -2.04
CA TYR A 35 3.21 -23.10 -1.59
C TYR A 35 2.31 -23.50 -2.73
N THR A 36 2.13 -24.81 -2.92
CA THR A 36 1.06 -25.37 -3.73
C THR A 36 0.18 -26.19 -2.82
N LEU A 37 -1.13 -26.07 -2.99
CA LEU A 37 -2.09 -26.86 -2.19
C LEU A 37 -2.03 -28.35 -2.49
N LEU A 38 -1.41 -28.73 -3.62
CA LEU A 38 -1.14 -30.11 -3.96
C LEU A 38 0.33 -30.27 -4.33
N PRO A 39 0.99 -31.41 -3.95
CA PRO A 39 2.36 -31.68 -4.36
C PRO A 39 2.54 -31.60 -5.89
N ARG A 40 3.67 -31.08 -6.36
CA ARG A 40 3.98 -30.94 -7.81
C ARG A 40 3.85 -32.27 -8.58
N GLU A 41 4.06 -33.39 -7.90
CA GLU A 41 3.90 -34.72 -8.45
C GLU A 41 2.47 -35.01 -8.93
N PHE A 42 1.47 -34.35 -8.32
CA PHE A 42 0.07 -34.40 -8.78
C PHE A 42 -0.20 -33.53 -10.01
N LEU A 43 0.66 -32.56 -10.34
CA LEU A 43 0.52 -31.68 -11.50
C LEU A 43 0.99 -32.35 -12.80
N LEU A 44 1.72 -33.46 -12.76
CA LEU A 44 2.36 -34.09 -13.91
C LEU A 44 1.55 -35.23 -14.54
N GLY A 45 0.22 -35.26 -14.37
CA GLY A 45 -0.65 -36.00 -15.28
C GLY A 45 -1.12 -37.39 -14.84
N GLU A 46 -0.81 -37.84 -13.61
CA GLU A 46 -1.29 -39.16 -13.11
C GLU A 46 -2.60 -39.09 -12.30
N THR A 47 -3.17 -37.88 -12.11
CA THR A 47 -4.34 -37.64 -11.23
C THR A 47 -5.50 -36.94 -11.94
N LEU A 48 -5.58 -37.02 -13.24
CA LEU A 48 -6.76 -36.59 -13.98
C LEU A 48 -7.72 -37.76 -14.18
N ASP A 49 -9.03 -37.50 -13.99
CA ASP A 49 -10.06 -38.46 -14.39
C ASP A 49 -10.12 -38.61 -15.94
N GLU A 50 -10.93 -39.52 -16.42
CA GLU A 50 -11.13 -39.78 -17.86
C GLU A 50 -11.68 -38.57 -18.65
N ASN A 51 -12.10 -37.50 -17.94
CA ASN A 51 -12.63 -36.25 -18.51
C ASN A 51 -11.62 -35.10 -18.39
N GLY A 52 -10.43 -35.35 -17.82
CA GLY A 52 -9.41 -34.33 -17.63
C GLY A 52 -9.59 -33.47 -16.36
N ASN A 53 -10.47 -33.87 -15.44
CA ASN A 53 -10.63 -33.21 -14.16
C ASN A 53 -9.60 -33.73 -13.15
N ILE A 54 -9.12 -32.85 -12.29
CA ILE A 54 -8.17 -33.20 -11.24
C ILE A 54 -8.88 -34.07 -10.20
N ILE A 55 -8.33 -35.24 -9.94
CA ILE A 55 -8.76 -36.09 -8.82
C ILE A 55 -8.04 -35.56 -7.58
N LEU A 56 -8.78 -34.87 -6.69
CA LEU A 56 -8.24 -34.49 -5.37
C LEU A 56 -8.01 -35.76 -4.53
N PRO A 57 -6.97 -35.79 -3.67
CA PRO A 57 -6.80 -36.90 -2.74
C PRO A 57 -8.06 -37.08 -1.90
N ASP A 58 -8.49 -38.32 -1.72
CA ASP A 58 -9.72 -38.68 -0.97
C ASP A 58 -9.73 -38.20 0.51
N GLU A 59 -8.64 -37.64 1.01
CA GLU A 59 -8.45 -37.26 2.40
C GLU A 59 -8.81 -35.78 2.70
N THR A 60 -9.02 -34.92 1.70
CA THR A 60 -9.34 -33.50 1.95
C THR A 60 -10.82 -33.22 1.66
N ILE A 61 -11.63 -33.23 2.71
CA ILE A 61 -13.04 -32.83 2.61
C ILE A 61 -13.08 -31.31 2.27
N GLN A 62 -13.67 -30.99 1.13
CA GLN A 62 -13.93 -29.59 0.77
C GLN A 62 -15.18 -29.11 1.50
N LEU A 63 -15.03 -28.02 2.26
CA LEU A 63 -16.14 -27.35 2.94
C LEU A 63 -16.96 -26.55 1.94
N THR A 64 -18.27 -26.58 2.13
CA THR A 64 -19.22 -25.70 1.46
C THR A 64 -19.49 -24.45 2.30
N ALA A 65 -20.15 -23.45 1.73
CA ALA A 65 -20.62 -22.29 2.47
C ALA A 65 -21.56 -22.68 3.63
N ASP A 66 -22.40 -23.71 3.43
CA ASP A 66 -23.30 -24.23 4.48
C ASP A 66 -22.54 -24.92 5.62
N ASP A 67 -21.42 -25.59 5.32
CA ASP A 67 -20.55 -26.17 6.35
C ASP A 67 -19.93 -25.05 7.20
N ILE A 68 -19.42 -24.00 6.56
CA ILE A 68 -18.88 -22.83 7.27
C ILE A 68 -19.95 -22.15 8.12
N GLN A 69 -21.17 -21.98 7.60
CA GLN A 69 -22.29 -21.46 8.40
C GLN A 69 -22.58 -22.36 9.60
N SER A 70 -22.55 -23.68 9.42
CA SER A 70 -22.77 -24.63 10.51
C SER A 70 -21.69 -24.56 11.58
N MET A 71 -20.42 -24.46 11.21
CA MET A 71 -19.29 -24.24 12.14
C MET A 71 -19.44 -22.96 12.96
N ASN A 72 -20.08 -21.93 12.41
CA ASN A 72 -20.28 -20.62 13.03
C ASN A 72 -21.69 -20.43 13.61
N HIS A 73 -22.47 -21.49 13.76
CA HIS A 73 -23.85 -21.45 14.27
C HIS A 73 -24.75 -20.45 13.48
N GLY A 74 -24.55 -20.36 12.18
CA GLY A 74 -25.28 -19.45 11.30
C GLY A 74 -24.81 -17.99 11.30
N ASN A 75 -23.67 -17.67 11.95
CA ASN A 75 -23.18 -16.30 12.10
C ASN A 75 -21.98 -15.96 11.20
N ALA A 76 -21.54 -16.88 10.34
CA ALA A 76 -20.49 -16.54 9.38
C ALA A 76 -20.99 -15.50 8.37
N ARG A 77 -20.13 -14.54 8.02
CA ARG A 77 -20.40 -13.53 7.01
C ARG A 77 -19.45 -13.74 5.85
N MET A 78 -19.98 -13.86 4.65
CA MET A 78 -19.22 -14.25 3.45
C MET A 78 -19.58 -13.34 2.29
N CYS A 79 -18.56 -12.86 1.55
CA CYS A 79 -18.72 -12.22 0.25
C CYS A 79 -18.18 -13.15 -0.84
N PHE A 80 -18.80 -13.08 -2.01
CA PHE A 80 -18.42 -13.86 -3.18
C PHE A 80 -18.33 -12.92 -4.40
N ASN A 81 -17.40 -13.19 -5.30
CA ASN A 81 -17.34 -12.49 -6.57
C ASN A 81 -18.46 -12.95 -7.52
N GLU A 82 -18.56 -12.32 -8.70
CA GLU A 82 -19.58 -12.63 -9.72
C GLU A 82 -19.52 -14.08 -10.21
N GLU A 83 -18.37 -14.74 -10.11
CA GLU A 83 -18.16 -16.13 -10.49
C GLU A 83 -18.53 -17.12 -9.36
N GLY A 84 -18.86 -16.61 -8.18
CA GLY A 84 -19.25 -17.39 -7.01
C GLY A 84 -18.10 -17.87 -6.13
N TYR A 85 -16.88 -17.31 -6.28
CA TYR A 85 -15.76 -17.63 -5.41
C TYR A 85 -15.71 -16.70 -4.21
N LEU A 86 -15.30 -17.26 -3.07
CA LEU A 86 -15.20 -16.56 -1.79
C LEU A 86 -14.08 -15.50 -1.83
N THR A 87 -14.45 -14.26 -1.54
CA THR A 87 -13.51 -13.11 -1.51
C THR A 87 -13.33 -12.56 -0.12
N PHE A 88 -14.31 -12.74 0.77
CA PHE A 88 -14.21 -12.35 2.18
C PHE A 88 -14.96 -13.32 3.08
N LEU A 89 -14.37 -13.63 4.23
CA LEU A 89 -14.98 -14.45 5.28
C LEU A 89 -14.68 -13.83 6.64
N ASN A 90 -15.72 -13.54 7.40
CA ASN A 90 -15.66 -13.32 8.84
C ASN A 90 -16.32 -14.52 9.52
N GLY A 91 -15.52 -15.45 9.98
CA GLY A 91 -15.96 -16.69 10.59
C GLY A 91 -14.87 -17.76 10.59
N ARG A 92 -15.05 -18.73 11.47
CA ARG A 92 -14.16 -19.87 11.57
C ARG A 92 -14.39 -20.84 10.39
N TYR A 93 -13.30 -21.33 9.82
CA TYR A 93 -13.35 -22.28 8.70
C TYR A 93 -12.36 -23.46 8.86
N TYR A 94 -11.59 -23.45 9.94
CA TYR A 94 -10.59 -24.46 10.25
C TYR A 94 -10.58 -24.72 11.76
N ASP A 95 -10.54 -26.00 12.17
CA ASP A 95 -10.60 -26.41 13.58
C ASP A 95 -9.23 -26.55 14.23
N GLY A 96 -8.16 -26.68 13.42
CA GLY A 96 -6.79 -26.74 13.91
C GLY A 96 -6.31 -25.38 14.43
N ARG A 97 -5.24 -25.40 15.23
CA ARG A 97 -4.50 -24.19 15.57
C ARG A 97 -3.56 -23.84 14.43
N ILE A 98 -3.32 -22.55 14.26
CA ILE A 98 -2.42 -21.97 13.29
C ILE A 98 -1.32 -21.27 14.08
N GLU A 99 -0.13 -21.85 14.11
CA GLU A 99 1.01 -21.34 14.87
C GLU A 99 2.04 -20.65 13.98
N ASP A 100 2.07 -21.01 12.68
CA ASP A 100 3.00 -20.47 11.68
C ASP A 100 2.34 -20.38 10.29
N GLN A 101 3.12 -20.01 9.29
CA GLN A 101 2.65 -19.84 7.91
C GLN A 101 2.29 -21.18 7.23
N GLU A 102 2.93 -22.28 7.60
CA GLU A 102 2.65 -23.61 7.08
C GLU A 102 1.27 -24.09 7.56
N ASP A 103 0.94 -23.85 8.81
CA ASP A 103 -0.40 -24.10 9.36
C ASP A 103 -1.46 -23.22 8.69
N ALA A 104 -1.13 -21.93 8.41
CA ALA A 104 -2.02 -21.02 7.67
C ALA A 104 -2.32 -21.56 6.26
N VAL A 105 -1.29 -22.05 5.54
CA VAL A 105 -1.49 -22.73 4.24
C VAL A 105 -2.32 -23.99 4.38
N ALA A 106 -2.05 -24.84 5.39
CA ALA A 106 -2.80 -26.05 5.63
C ALA A 106 -4.29 -25.77 5.88
N SER A 107 -4.61 -24.66 6.55
CA SER A 107 -6.00 -24.24 6.81
C SER A 107 -6.79 -23.96 5.52
N LEU A 108 -6.12 -23.55 4.44
CA LEU A 108 -6.75 -23.23 3.15
C LEU A 108 -7.18 -24.47 2.36
N GLN A 109 -6.62 -25.65 2.65
CA GLN A 109 -6.91 -26.88 1.89
C GLN A 109 -8.40 -27.25 1.92
N GLY A 110 -9.03 -27.12 3.09
CA GLY A 110 -10.45 -27.46 3.26
C GLY A 110 -11.41 -26.51 2.54
N ILE A 111 -10.99 -25.33 2.16
CA ILE A 111 -11.80 -24.29 1.49
C ILE A 111 -11.26 -23.92 0.10
N ALA A 112 -10.30 -24.68 -0.41
CA ALA A 112 -9.67 -24.42 -1.70
C ALA A 112 -10.69 -24.29 -2.84
N GLY A 113 -11.72 -25.12 -2.86
CA GLY A 113 -12.79 -25.07 -3.83
C GLY A 113 -13.61 -23.77 -3.78
N LEU A 114 -13.89 -23.26 -2.58
CA LEU A 114 -14.56 -21.97 -2.40
C LEU A 114 -13.72 -20.79 -2.88
N LEU A 115 -12.40 -20.89 -2.76
CA LEU A 115 -11.46 -19.86 -3.20
C LEU A 115 -11.08 -19.98 -4.70
N GLY A 116 -11.56 -21.02 -5.40
CA GLY A 116 -11.13 -21.32 -6.76
C GLY A 116 -9.67 -21.75 -6.87
N LEU A 117 -9.09 -22.30 -5.80
CA LEU A 117 -7.72 -22.78 -5.78
C LEU A 117 -7.68 -24.24 -6.24
N GLY A 118 -7.07 -24.46 -7.41
CA GLY A 118 -6.86 -25.78 -7.98
C GLY A 118 -5.42 -26.28 -7.79
N ALA A 119 -5.14 -27.47 -8.32
CA ALA A 119 -3.83 -28.11 -8.28
C ALA A 119 -2.70 -27.31 -8.92
N GLY A 120 -3.02 -26.33 -9.76
CA GLY A 120 -2.05 -25.43 -10.40
C GLY A 120 -1.82 -24.12 -9.65
N SER A 121 -2.54 -23.89 -8.56
CA SER A 121 -2.41 -22.66 -7.79
C SER A 121 -1.07 -22.63 -7.05
N ASP A 122 -0.25 -21.63 -7.37
CA ASP A 122 1.05 -21.38 -6.75
C ASP A 122 1.01 -20.01 -6.05
N PHE A 123 1.49 -19.95 -4.81
CA PHE A 123 1.53 -18.73 -4.02
C PHE A 123 2.64 -18.82 -2.96
N PHE A 124 3.00 -17.68 -2.39
CA PHE A 124 4.01 -17.61 -1.33
C PHE A 124 3.54 -16.68 -0.22
N CYS A 125 4.05 -16.90 0.99
CA CYS A 125 3.84 -15.98 2.11
C CYS A 125 4.76 -14.77 1.93
N GLU A 126 4.17 -13.59 1.81
CA GLU A 126 4.93 -12.35 1.71
C GLU A 126 5.39 -11.90 3.10
N TYR A 127 4.47 -11.89 4.05
CA TYR A 127 4.77 -11.62 5.46
C TYR A 127 3.70 -12.20 6.39
N GLY A 128 4.10 -12.36 7.66
CA GLY A 128 3.19 -12.63 8.78
C GLY A 128 3.42 -11.60 9.87
N GLU A 129 2.36 -11.00 10.38
CA GLU A 129 2.44 -9.98 11.40
C GLU A 129 1.36 -10.13 12.47
N LYS A 130 1.69 -9.74 13.71
CA LYS A 130 0.73 -9.62 14.78
C LYS A 130 0.30 -8.18 14.95
N ASN A 131 -0.99 -7.93 14.80
CA ASN A 131 -1.57 -6.63 15.07
C ASN A 131 -1.64 -6.38 16.59
N ASN A 132 -0.85 -5.43 17.08
CA ASN A 132 -0.75 -5.13 18.50
C ASN A 132 -2.03 -4.49 19.08
N ASN A 133 -2.87 -3.88 18.24
CA ASN A 133 -4.11 -3.24 18.66
C ASN A 133 -5.24 -4.24 18.93
N THR A 134 -5.23 -5.36 18.22
CA THR A 134 -6.27 -6.40 18.28
C THR A 134 -5.79 -7.72 18.85
N GLY A 135 -4.48 -7.98 18.83
CA GLY A 135 -3.88 -9.25 19.21
C GLY A 135 -4.02 -10.35 18.14
N TYR A 136 -4.68 -10.07 17.01
CA TYR A 136 -4.81 -10.98 15.86
C TYR A 136 -3.49 -11.08 15.10
N THR A 137 -3.27 -12.23 14.46
CA THR A 137 -2.14 -12.43 13.53
C THR A 137 -2.69 -12.51 12.11
N TYR A 138 -2.00 -11.87 11.18
CA TYR A 138 -2.32 -11.88 9.75
C TYR A 138 -1.18 -12.54 8.98
N TYR A 139 -1.49 -13.49 8.10
CA TYR A 139 -0.57 -13.97 7.08
C TYR A 139 -1.04 -13.50 5.71
N THR A 140 -0.18 -12.78 5.00
CA THR A 140 -0.44 -12.26 3.66
C THR A 140 0.30 -13.11 2.63
N PHE A 141 -0.44 -13.62 1.66
CA PHE A 141 0.07 -14.45 0.56
C PHE A 141 -0.11 -13.74 -0.77
N LYS A 142 0.85 -13.95 -1.67
CA LYS A 142 0.83 -13.49 -3.06
C LYS A 142 0.70 -14.67 -4.00
N GLN A 143 -0.19 -14.54 -4.99
CA GLN A 143 -0.38 -15.55 -6.03
C GLN A 143 0.69 -15.45 -7.10
N ARG A 144 1.09 -16.60 -7.68
CA ARG A 144 2.03 -16.70 -8.78
C ARG A 144 1.40 -17.35 -10.01
N TYR A 145 1.94 -16.99 -11.17
CA TYR A 145 1.71 -17.68 -12.42
C TYR A 145 3.03 -17.81 -13.18
N GLY A 146 3.56 -19.03 -13.24
CA GLY A 146 4.92 -19.25 -13.70
C GLY A 146 5.96 -18.54 -12.82
N GLU A 147 6.84 -17.77 -13.44
CA GLU A 147 7.85 -16.98 -12.72
C GLU A 147 7.33 -15.59 -12.27
N GLY A 148 6.14 -15.18 -12.72
CA GLY A 148 5.55 -13.89 -12.41
C GLY A 148 4.69 -13.91 -11.14
N THR A 149 4.75 -12.82 -10.36
CA THR A 149 3.78 -12.57 -9.29
C THR A 149 2.50 -12.00 -9.90
N MET A 150 1.35 -12.57 -9.52
CA MET A 150 0.04 -12.10 -10.00
C MET A 150 -0.24 -10.72 -9.45
N GLU A 151 -0.44 -9.73 -10.34
CA GLU A 151 -0.78 -8.38 -9.90
C GLU A 151 -2.09 -8.35 -9.12
N ASN A 152 -2.05 -7.68 -7.97
CA ASN A 152 -3.19 -7.57 -7.06
C ASN A 152 -3.80 -8.93 -6.64
N GLY A 153 -3.04 -10.03 -6.83
CA GLY A 153 -3.39 -11.37 -6.36
C GLY A 153 -2.93 -11.55 -4.91
N THR A 154 -3.78 -11.18 -3.95
CA THR A 154 -3.48 -11.21 -2.51
C THR A 154 -4.51 -12.07 -1.78
N LEU A 155 -4.05 -12.90 -0.85
CA LEU A 155 -4.90 -13.62 0.11
C LEU A 155 -4.38 -13.38 1.50
N LYS A 156 -5.26 -13.10 2.43
CA LYS A 156 -4.93 -12.90 3.85
C LYS A 156 -5.70 -13.88 4.71
N VAL A 157 -5.01 -14.46 5.67
CA VAL A 157 -5.60 -15.33 6.71
C VAL A 157 -5.55 -14.60 8.04
N PHE A 158 -6.68 -14.49 8.72
CA PHE A 158 -6.82 -13.82 10.01
C PHE A 158 -6.92 -14.88 11.12
N ILE A 159 -6.07 -14.72 12.13
CA ILE A 159 -5.95 -15.68 13.24
C ILE A 159 -6.24 -14.94 14.53
N ASP A 160 -7.16 -15.47 15.32
CA ASP A 160 -7.53 -14.89 16.62
C ASP A 160 -6.40 -15.02 17.67
N PRO A 161 -6.49 -14.30 18.80
CA PRO A 161 -5.48 -14.38 19.85
C PRO A 161 -5.28 -15.78 20.45
N GLU A 162 -6.26 -16.67 20.31
CA GLU A 162 -6.22 -18.06 20.75
C GLU A 162 -5.54 -18.99 19.73
N GLY A 163 -5.23 -18.51 18.52
CA GLY A 163 -4.56 -19.23 17.45
C GLY A 163 -5.51 -19.97 16.49
N TYR A 164 -6.76 -19.55 16.37
CA TYR A 164 -7.71 -20.15 15.45
C TYR A 164 -8.02 -19.23 14.25
N ALA A 165 -8.33 -19.85 13.11
CA ALA A 165 -8.79 -19.11 11.94
C ALA A 165 -10.06 -18.31 12.27
N ALA A 166 -10.01 -17.01 12.13
CA ALA A 166 -11.12 -16.09 12.40
C ALA A 166 -11.78 -15.58 11.12
N GLY A 167 -11.08 -15.71 9.99
CA GLY A 167 -11.55 -15.26 8.69
C GLY A 167 -10.44 -15.18 7.66
N LEU A 168 -10.79 -14.68 6.48
CA LEU A 168 -9.85 -14.42 5.39
C LEU A 168 -10.38 -13.34 4.43
N SER A 169 -9.49 -12.79 3.62
CA SER A 169 -9.86 -12.04 2.41
C SER A 169 -9.00 -12.50 1.24
N SER A 170 -9.55 -12.49 0.01
CA SER A 170 -8.87 -12.99 -1.17
C SER A 170 -9.22 -12.18 -2.40
N SER A 171 -8.19 -11.77 -3.14
CA SER A 171 -8.28 -11.28 -4.51
C SER A 171 -7.53 -12.19 -5.48
N PHE A 172 -7.25 -13.42 -5.10
CA PHE A 172 -6.65 -14.43 -5.98
C PHE A 172 -7.51 -14.63 -7.23
N VAL A 173 -6.86 -14.85 -8.35
CA VAL A 173 -7.52 -15.22 -9.60
C VAL A 173 -7.96 -16.68 -9.47
N PRO A 174 -9.27 -16.97 -9.53
CA PRO A 174 -9.76 -18.33 -9.41
C PRO A 174 -9.34 -19.19 -10.62
N ASN A 175 -9.18 -20.49 -10.37
CA ASN A 175 -8.85 -21.49 -11.39
C ASN A 175 -7.60 -21.16 -12.22
N LEU A 176 -6.68 -20.41 -11.65
CA LEU A 176 -5.40 -20.13 -12.28
C LEU A 176 -4.65 -21.44 -12.48
N GLY A 177 -4.54 -21.84 -13.76
CA GLY A 177 -3.88 -23.08 -14.16
C GLY A 177 -2.35 -23.00 -13.99
N TYR A 178 -1.70 -24.14 -14.22
CA TYR A 178 -0.24 -24.19 -14.29
C TYR A 178 0.26 -23.42 -15.51
N ALA A 179 1.26 -22.57 -15.32
CA ALA A 179 1.96 -21.89 -16.40
C ALA A 179 3.09 -22.77 -16.93
N GLU A 180 3.05 -23.08 -18.23
CA GLU A 180 4.16 -23.76 -18.87
C GLU A 180 5.44 -22.88 -18.78
N PRO A 181 6.61 -23.47 -18.54
CA PRO A 181 7.88 -22.75 -18.60
C PRO A 181 8.08 -22.12 -19.99
N VAL A 182 8.47 -20.85 -20.01
CA VAL A 182 8.72 -20.08 -21.23
C VAL A 182 10.14 -19.54 -21.29
N ASP A 183 10.67 -19.35 -22.48
CA ASP A 183 11.98 -18.73 -22.69
C ASP A 183 11.81 -17.20 -22.74
N TRP A 184 12.09 -16.55 -21.60
CA TRP A 184 11.97 -15.10 -21.47
C TRP A 184 13.03 -14.38 -22.31
N VAL A 185 12.61 -13.32 -23.03
CA VAL A 185 13.57 -12.33 -23.53
C VAL A 185 14.33 -11.69 -22.36
N ALA A 186 15.50 -11.12 -22.61
CA ALA A 186 16.23 -10.40 -21.57
C ALA A 186 15.42 -9.15 -21.14
N PRO A 187 15.45 -8.71 -19.85
CA PRO A 187 14.74 -7.52 -19.39
C PRO A 187 15.02 -6.28 -20.24
N GLN A 188 16.27 -6.08 -20.64
CA GLN A 188 16.71 -4.97 -21.51
C GLN A 188 16.05 -5.01 -22.90
N GLN A 189 15.66 -6.19 -23.39
CA GLN A 189 14.91 -6.31 -24.65
C GLN A 189 13.45 -5.88 -24.46
N ALA A 190 12.84 -6.20 -23.32
CA ALA A 190 11.51 -5.72 -22.97
C ALA A 190 11.49 -4.20 -22.84
N GLU A 191 12.49 -3.62 -22.17
CA GLU A 191 12.67 -2.16 -22.04
C GLU A 191 12.86 -1.50 -23.41
N ALA A 192 13.67 -2.10 -24.31
CA ALA A 192 13.86 -1.61 -25.66
C ALA A 192 12.57 -1.61 -26.50
N VAL A 193 11.65 -2.56 -26.27
CA VAL A 193 10.33 -2.53 -26.90
C VAL A 193 9.59 -1.24 -26.55
N ILE A 194 9.66 -0.79 -25.31
CA ILE A 194 8.98 0.43 -24.87
C ILE A 194 9.64 1.65 -25.49
N THR A 195 10.97 1.77 -25.44
CA THR A 195 11.68 2.96 -25.94
C THR A 195 11.69 3.06 -27.45
N ASP A 196 11.88 1.93 -28.16
CA ASP A 196 12.15 1.92 -29.58
C ASP A 196 10.91 1.66 -30.44
N THR A 197 9.91 0.96 -29.88
CA THR A 197 8.72 0.54 -30.64
C THR A 197 7.46 1.26 -30.18
N VAL A 198 7.21 1.35 -28.86
CA VAL A 198 5.98 1.96 -28.33
C VAL A 198 6.08 3.48 -28.33
N TYR A 199 7.22 4.03 -27.87
CA TYR A 199 7.46 5.47 -27.76
C TYR A 199 8.70 5.94 -28.54
N PRO A 200 8.81 5.66 -29.85
CA PRO A 200 10.01 5.94 -30.62
C PRO A 200 10.32 7.45 -30.64
N GLY A 201 11.55 7.79 -30.25
CA GLY A 201 12.05 9.16 -30.28
C GLY A 201 11.55 10.05 -29.14
N LYS A 202 10.86 9.51 -28.18
CA LYS A 202 10.56 10.21 -26.92
C LYS A 202 11.80 10.17 -26.00
N ASN A 203 12.03 11.25 -25.29
CA ASN A 203 13.02 11.26 -24.22
C ASN A 203 12.34 10.77 -22.93
N ILE A 204 12.44 9.48 -22.65
CA ILE A 204 11.83 8.83 -21.50
C ILE A 204 12.90 8.19 -20.63
N THR A 205 12.70 8.25 -19.33
CA THR A 205 13.53 7.53 -18.35
C THR A 205 12.91 6.15 -18.12
N VAL A 206 13.69 5.09 -18.32
CA VAL A 206 13.30 3.73 -17.92
C VAL A 206 13.87 3.45 -16.54
N TYR A 207 13.03 3.04 -15.64
CA TYR A 207 13.43 2.64 -14.28
C TYR A 207 13.75 1.13 -14.29
N SER A 208 14.92 0.77 -14.85
CA SER A 208 15.31 -0.63 -15.10
C SER A 208 15.40 -1.48 -13.84
N GLU A 209 15.71 -0.86 -12.70
CA GLU A 209 15.70 -1.50 -11.40
C GLU A 209 14.31 -1.99 -10.98
N TYR A 210 13.25 -1.49 -11.63
CA TYR A 210 11.85 -1.84 -11.38
C TYR A 210 11.27 -2.77 -12.44
N THR A 211 12.03 -3.08 -13.48
CA THR A 211 11.60 -4.08 -14.47
C THR A 211 11.54 -5.46 -13.84
N GLN A 212 10.36 -6.03 -13.76
CA GLN A 212 10.12 -7.30 -13.07
C GLN A 212 9.18 -8.23 -13.82
N LYS A 213 9.28 -9.53 -13.52
CA LYS A 213 8.35 -10.54 -14.04
C LYS A 213 7.04 -10.51 -13.27
N VAL A 214 5.95 -10.33 -14.01
CA VAL A 214 4.59 -10.30 -13.46
C VAL A 214 3.69 -11.26 -14.22
N ALA A 215 2.57 -11.59 -13.60
CA ALA A 215 1.42 -12.16 -14.30
C ALA A 215 0.30 -11.13 -14.32
N VAL A 216 -0.14 -10.75 -15.50
CA VAL A 216 -1.14 -9.70 -15.71
C VAL A 216 -2.34 -10.22 -16.48
N THR A 217 -3.54 -9.82 -16.09
CA THR A 217 -4.77 -10.14 -16.84
C THR A 217 -5.08 -8.99 -17.80
N TYR A 218 -5.12 -9.28 -19.09
CA TYR A 218 -5.49 -8.34 -20.13
C TYR A 218 -6.54 -8.97 -21.07
N ASN A 219 -7.68 -8.30 -21.25
CA ASN A 219 -8.80 -8.82 -22.05
C ASN A 219 -9.21 -10.27 -21.68
N GLY A 220 -9.25 -10.56 -20.37
CA GLY A 220 -9.63 -11.90 -19.86
C GLY A 220 -8.57 -13.00 -20.06
N THR A 221 -7.42 -12.67 -20.62
CA THR A 221 -6.28 -13.59 -20.78
C THR A 221 -5.17 -13.23 -19.80
N ILE A 222 -4.55 -14.24 -19.18
CA ILE A 222 -3.42 -14.04 -18.29
C ILE A 222 -2.13 -14.20 -19.08
N TYR A 223 -1.26 -13.21 -18.94
CA TYR A 223 0.04 -13.16 -19.61
C TYR A 223 1.17 -13.23 -18.57
N SER A 224 2.21 -13.99 -18.88
CA SER A 224 3.51 -13.88 -18.22
C SER A 224 4.27 -12.73 -18.89
N ALA A 225 4.50 -11.63 -18.20
CA ALA A 225 5.02 -10.40 -18.79
C ALA A 225 6.09 -9.74 -17.93
N TYR A 226 6.85 -8.83 -18.51
CA TYR A 226 7.60 -7.83 -17.76
C TYR A 226 6.70 -6.60 -17.53
N ALA A 227 6.67 -6.12 -16.31
CA ALA A 227 6.25 -4.76 -15.99
C ALA A 227 7.46 -3.85 -16.14
N VAL A 228 7.43 -2.94 -17.12
CA VAL A 228 8.50 -1.98 -17.40
C VAL A 228 7.99 -0.61 -16.99
N TYR A 229 8.69 0.03 -16.05
CA TYR A 229 8.30 1.35 -15.54
C TYR A 229 9.10 2.46 -16.22
N THR A 230 8.38 3.51 -16.61
CA THR A 230 8.97 4.73 -17.19
C THR A 230 8.37 5.98 -16.53
N ASP A 231 9.03 7.13 -16.71
CA ASP A 231 8.39 8.40 -16.42
C ASP A 231 7.14 8.61 -17.28
N ASN A 232 6.15 9.29 -16.73
CA ASN A 232 4.97 9.69 -17.48
C ASN A 232 5.22 11.04 -18.17
N PHE A 233 5.53 11.00 -19.45
CA PHE A 233 5.81 12.16 -20.27
C PHE A 233 4.55 12.85 -20.82
N THR A 234 3.37 12.44 -20.40
CA THR A 234 2.10 13.06 -20.83
C THR A 234 1.71 14.17 -19.87
N GLN A 235 1.27 15.32 -20.41
CA GLN A 235 0.79 16.41 -19.56
C GLN A 235 -0.37 15.95 -18.67
N ALA A 236 -1.32 15.19 -19.24
CA ALA A 236 -2.43 14.63 -18.48
C ALA A 236 -2.00 13.74 -17.31
N GLY A 237 -0.91 12.98 -17.48
CA GLY A 237 -0.37 12.15 -16.39
C GLY A 237 0.27 12.97 -15.29
N GLN A 238 0.98 14.03 -15.65
CA GLN A 238 1.60 14.96 -14.71
C GLN A 238 0.53 15.74 -13.93
N ASP A 239 -0.44 16.31 -14.63
CA ASP A 239 -1.59 17.02 -14.01
C ASP A 239 -2.40 16.10 -13.08
N ALA A 240 -2.34 14.80 -13.32
CA ALA A 240 -3.04 13.77 -12.56
C ALA A 240 -2.29 13.27 -11.32
N GLY A 241 -1.06 13.73 -11.09
CA GLY A 241 -0.21 13.15 -10.04
C GLY A 241 0.16 11.69 -10.30
N LEU A 242 0.26 11.28 -11.59
CA LEU A 242 0.70 9.97 -12.05
C LEU A 242 2.05 10.06 -12.73
N PRO A 243 3.14 10.11 -11.96
CA PRO A 243 4.45 10.37 -12.51
C PRO A 243 4.99 9.20 -13.35
N TYR A 244 4.34 8.04 -13.36
CA TYR A 244 4.87 6.85 -14.01
C TYR A 244 3.89 6.24 -15.01
N LEU A 245 4.48 5.53 -16.00
CA LEU A 245 3.79 4.55 -16.83
C LEU A 245 4.33 3.17 -16.48
N VAL A 246 3.43 2.20 -16.34
CA VAL A 246 3.78 0.79 -16.34
C VAL A 246 3.36 0.18 -17.66
N SER A 247 4.31 -0.36 -18.39
CA SER A 247 4.10 -1.01 -19.68
C SER A 247 4.33 -2.51 -19.57
N TYR A 248 3.40 -3.31 -20.05
CA TYR A 248 3.51 -4.76 -20.02
C TYR A 248 4.05 -5.28 -21.34
N VAL A 249 5.13 -6.04 -21.27
CA VAL A 249 5.76 -6.70 -22.40
C VAL A 249 5.78 -8.19 -22.12
N ASN A 250 5.07 -8.97 -22.97
CA ASN A 250 4.99 -10.40 -22.85
C ASN A 250 6.38 -11.06 -22.85
N TRP A 251 6.49 -12.27 -22.32
CA TRP A 251 7.75 -13.05 -22.21
C TRP A 251 8.52 -13.16 -23.54
N ASP A 252 7.83 -13.11 -24.69
CA ASP A 252 8.41 -13.20 -26.04
C ASP A 252 8.82 -11.84 -26.63
N GLY A 253 8.65 -10.73 -25.88
CA GLY A 253 8.93 -9.37 -26.34
C GLY A 253 7.75 -8.69 -27.02
N THR A 254 6.55 -9.29 -27.05
CA THR A 254 5.35 -8.65 -27.59
C THR A 254 4.79 -7.64 -26.60
N TYR A 255 4.55 -6.40 -27.05
CA TYR A 255 3.89 -5.38 -26.24
C TYR A 255 2.42 -5.76 -25.97
N ILE A 256 1.96 -5.57 -24.73
CA ILE A 256 0.58 -5.85 -24.32
C ILE A 256 -0.18 -4.54 -24.17
N ASP A 257 0.16 -3.72 -23.18
CA ASP A 257 -0.51 -2.44 -22.89
C ASP A 257 0.32 -1.56 -21.97
N THR A 258 -0.13 -0.30 -21.77
CA THR A 258 0.49 0.66 -20.84
C THR A 258 -0.56 1.38 -20.01
N TYR A 259 -0.33 1.50 -18.73
CA TYR A 259 -1.17 2.22 -17.77
C TYR A 259 -0.38 3.27 -17.03
N ALA A 260 -1.04 4.39 -16.72
CA ALA A 260 -0.49 5.39 -15.82
C ALA A 260 -0.66 4.93 -14.36
N THR A 261 0.36 5.14 -13.54
CA THR A 261 0.37 4.74 -12.13
C THR A 261 1.09 5.78 -11.28
N SER A 262 0.64 5.93 -10.04
CA SER A 262 1.34 6.72 -9.02
C SER A 262 2.33 5.88 -8.21
N VAL A 263 2.34 4.57 -8.39
CA VAL A 263 3.11 3.62 -7.56
C VAL A 263 4.03 2.79 -8.43
N LEU A 264 5.29 2.67 -8.00
CA LEU A 264 6.23 1.67 -8.50
C LEU A 264 6.09 0.44 -7.60
N SER A 265 5.40 -0.59 -8.07
CA SER A 265 5.15 -1.79 -7.29
C SER A 265 6.20 -2.87 -7.52
N GLY A 266 6.50 -3.62 -6.47
CA GLY A 266 7.21 -4.88 -6.58
C GLY A 266 8.71 -4.87 -6.32
N ILE A 267 9.25 -3.90 -5.55
CA ILE A 267 10.69 -3.84 -5.30
C ILE A 267 11.02 -4.20 -3.87
N GLU A 268 12.02 -5.07 -3.77
CA GLU A 268 12.82 -5.14 -2.56
C GLU A 268 13.44 -3.75 -2.35
N THR A 269 13.21 -3.17 -1.17
CA THR A 269 13.81 -1.90 -0.77
C THR A 269 15.31 -1.96 -0.99
N ASP A 270 15.81 -1.22 -1.99
CA ASP A 270 17.24 -1.02 -2.13
C ASP A 270 17.69 -0.27 -0.86
N GLN A 271 18.63 -0.85 -0.13
CA GLN A 271 19.12 -0.27 1.13
C GLN A 271 19.96 1.00 0.91
N THR A 272 20.10 1.47 -0.33
CA THR A 272 20.91 2.65 -0.66
C THR A 272 20.40 3.92 0.01
N ALA A 273 19.09 4.11 0.13
CA ALA A 273 18.51 5.27 0.82
C ALA A 273 18.94 5.36 2.29
N SER A 274 19.05 4.24 2.99
CA SER A 274 19.51 4.20 4.38
C SER A 274 20.96 4.69 4.54
N ALA A 275 21.80 4.57 3.51
CA ALA A 275 23.19 4.99 3.56
C ALA A 275 23.36 6.52 3.69
N TYR A 276 22.35 7.31 3.28
CA TYR A 276 22.40 8.76 3.45
C TYR A 276 22.36 9.22 4.91
N PHE A 277 21.90 8.38 5.81
CA PHE A 277 21.83 8.66 7.24
C PHE A 277 23.11 8.25 7.98
N GLU A 278 23.98 7.46 7.34
CA GLU A 278 25.20 6.97 7.95
C GLU A 278 26.25 8.09 8.12
N GLY A 279 26.96 8.06 9.26
CA GLY A 279 28.00 9.05 9.54
C GLY A 279 27.51 10.43 9.95
N MET A 280 26.21 10.73 9.81
CA MET A 280 25.59 11.97 10.25
C MET A 280 25.55 12.04 11.78
N LYS A 281 25.67 13.25 12.33
CA LYS A 281 25.56 13.51 13.77
C LYS A 281 24.20 14.09 14.11
N PRO A 282 23.49 13.56 15.12
CA PRO A 282 22.21 14.13 15.53
C PRO A 282 22.41 15.54 16.11
N SER A 283 21.50 16.42 15.79
CA SER A 283 21.36 17.78 16.31
C SER A 283 19.88 18.13 16.43
N THR A 284 19.57 19.33 16.87
CA THR A 284 18.19 19.78 17.07
C THR A 284 18.07 21.24 16.65
N TYR A 285 17.00 21.55 15.94
CA TYR A 285 16.57 22.91 15.66
C TYR A 285 15.37 23.25 16.56
N THR A 286 15.37 24.45 17.13
CA THR A 286 14.20 25.05 17.79
C THR A 286 14.06 26.47 17.29
N GLY A 287 12.93 26.79 16.69
CA GLY A 287 12.68 28.11 16.10
C GLY A 287 11.22 28.34 15.76
N MET A 288 10.98 29.42 15.05
CA MET A 288 9.64 29.84 14.62
C MET A 288 9.39 29.40 13.18
N VAL A 289 8.16 28.97 12.93
CA VAL A 289 7.58 28.81 11.59
C VAL A 289 6.42 29.78 11.42
N TRP A 290 6.18 30.20 10.20
CA TRP A 290 5.14 31.14 9.84
C TRP A 290 4.04 30.41 9.05
N LEU A 291 2.79 30.64 9.44
CA LEU A 291 1.62 30.03 8.83
C LEU A 291 0.97 31.01 7.83
N GLN A 292 0.15 30.46 6.93
CA GLN A 292 -0.51 31.22 5.87
C GLN A 292 -1.39 32.35 6.41
N ASP A 293 -2.03 32.17 7.55
CA ASP A 293 -2.88 33.17 8.21
C ASP A 293 -2.08 34.32 8.84
N GLY A 294 -0.74 34.30 8.73
CA GLY A 294 0.19 35.27 9.30
C GLY A 294 0.51 35.02 10.78
N SER A 295 -0.02 33.97 11.37
CA SER A 295 0.37 33.53 12.71
C SER A 295 1.74 32.82 12.67
N SER A 296 2.26 32.47 13.84
CA SER A 296 3.52 31.73 13.94
C SER A 296 3.49 30.75 15.11
N ALA A 297 4.21 29.66 14.95
CA ALA A 297 4.38 28.61 15.95
C ALA A 297 5.85 28.36 16.27
N SER A 298 6.17 28.06 17.51
CA SER A 298 7.50 27.57 17.88
C SER A 298 7.52 26.06 17.73
N ILE A 299 8.45 25.55 16.96
CA ILE A 299 8.62 24.12 16.73
C ILE A 299 10.02 23.67 17.16
N THR A 300 10.14 22.39 17.45
CA THR A 300 11.42 21.71 17.68
C THR A 300 11.46 20.44 16.84
N VAL A 301 12.50 20.30 16.03
CA VAL A 301 12.71 19.15 15.13
C VAL A 301 14.13 18.61 15.25
N PRO A 302 14.34 17.29 15.09
CA PRO A 302 15.67 16.73 14.91
C PRO A 302 16.24 17.24 13.58
N ILE A 303 17.56 17.46 13.53
CA ILE A 303 18.31 17.75 12.31
C ILE A 303 19.60 16.94 12.34
N ALA A 304 20.23 16.75 11.18
CA ALA A 304 21.48 16.02 11.08
C ALA A 304 22.63 16.96 10.68
N TYR A 305 23.82 16.73 11.23
CA TYR A 305 25.05 17.46 10.90
C TYR A 305 26.05 16.55 10.20
N ASP A 306 26.45 16.94 9.00
CA ASP A 306 27.53 16.34 8.25
C ASP A 306 28.84 17.06 8.60
N ALA A 307 29.75 16.35 9.29
CA ALA A 307 31.02 16.93 9.73
C ALA A 307 32.06 17.07 8.59
N GLU A 308 31.88 16.34 7.49
CA GLU A 308 32.78 16.43 6.33
C GLU A 308 32.44 17.65 5.45
N LYS A 309 31.14 17.93 5.31
CA LYS A 309 30.62 19.06 4.54
C LYS A 309 30.41 20.32 5.39
N GLU A 310 30.55 20.22 6.71
CA GLU A 310 30.28 21.31 7.66
C GLU A 310 28.88 21.92 7.46
N CYS A 311 27.87 21.06 7.27
CA CYS A 311 26.52 21.46 6.88
C CYS A 311 25.46 20.69 7.69
N TYR A 312 24.32 21.34 7.97
CA TYR A 312 23.16 20.75 8.58
C TYR A 312 22.10 20.42 7.53
N TYR A 313 21.30 19.36 7.76
CA TYR A 313 20.22 18.91 6.90
C TYR A 313 18.92 18.74 7.69
N LEU A 314 17.76 19.04 7.07
CA LEU A 314 16.45 18.61 7.58
C LEU A 314 16.34 17.10 7.41
N MET A 315 16.83 16.40 8.42
CA MET A 315 16.95 14.95 8.40
C MET A 315 16.82 14.40 9.82
N ASP A 316 15.86 13.50 10.01
CA ASP A 316 15.65 12.74 11.24
C ASP A 316 16.34 11.37 11.12
N LEU A 317 17.38 11.16 11.92
CA LEU A 317 18.18 9.93 11.87
C LEU A 317 17.47 8.73 12.51
N GLU A 318 16.51 8.97 13.39
CA GLU A 318 15.77 7.91 14.09
C GLU A 318 14.64 7.36 13.20
N ARG A 319 13.80 8.25 12.64
CA ARG A 319 12.68 7.91 11.78
C ARG A 319 13.09 7.71 10.32
N LYS A 320 14.32 8.13 9.97
CA LYS A 320 14.85 8.16 8.60
C LYS A 320 13.96 8.99 7.66
N ILE A 321 13.62 10.20 8.08
CA ILE A 321 12.86 11.16 7.27
C ILE A 321 13.82 12.26 6.82
N ALA A 322 13.80 12.63 5.55
CA ALA A 322 14.58 13.74 5.00
C ALA A 322 13.75 14.59 4.05
N VAL A 323 14.11 15.88 3.94
CA VAL A 323 13.52 16.82 2.97
C VAL A 323 14.50 17.07 1.84
N ALA A 324 14.03 17.09 0.59
CA ALA A 324 14.83 17.30 -0.60
C ALA A 324 14.08 18.15 -1.64
N ASP A 325 14.83 18.64 -2.62
CA ASP A 325 14.32 19.34 -3.80
C ASP A 325 13.69 18.34 -4.77
N HIS A 326 12.45 18.60 -5.19
CA HIS A 326 11.68 17.73 -6.08
C HIS A 326 12.32 17.62 -7.47
N THR A 327 12.67 18.74 -8.07
CA THR A 327 13.24 18.80 -9.44
C THR A 327 14.56 18.03 -9.51
N MET A 328 15.41 18.15 -8.47
CA MET A 328 16.68 17.42 -8.45
C MET A 328 16.47 15.92 -8.34
N PHE A 329 15.50 15.47 -7.55
CA PHE A 329 15.23 14.05 -7.38
C PHE A 329 14.58 13.41 -8.62
N PHE A 330 13.53 14.01 -9.16
CA PHE A 330 12.79 13.44 -10.28
C PHE A 330 13.47 13.67 -11.62
N ASP A 331 13.87 14.92 -11.94
CA ASP A 331 14.37 15.24 -13.27
C ASP A 331 15.85 14.94 -13.45
N GLN A 332 16.67 15.10 -12.39
CA GLN A 332 18.11 14.95 -12.47
C GLN A 332 18.65 13.68 -11.83
N GLY A 333 17.79 12.93 -11.13
CA GLY A 333 18.10 11.60 -10.64
C GLY A 333 19.01 11.55 -9.41
N PHE A 334 19.19 12.66 -8.67
CA PHE A 334 19.96 12.67 -7.43
C PHE A 334 19.25 13.43 -6.30
N VAL A 335 19.54 13.05 -5.05
CA VAL A 335 18.94 13.68 -3.88
C VAL A 335 19.69 14.96 -3.51
N SER A 336 19.01 16.10 -3.55
CA SER A 336 19.50 17.39 -3.04
C SER A 336 18.75 17.74 -1.76
N PHE A 337 19.34 17.42 -0.62
CA PHE A 337 18.69 17.64 0.68
C PHE A 337 18.59 19.13 1.04
N SER A 338 17.48 19.52 1.67
CA SER A 338 17.32 20.83 2.31
C SER A 338 18.39 21.03 3.37
N SER A 339 19.19 22.07 3.24
CA SER A 339 20.43 22.24 3.99
C SER A 339 20.61 23.65 4.56
N SER A 340 21.41 23.76 5.64
CA SER A 340 21.75 25.01 6.31
C SER A 340 23.19 25.00 6.80
N SER A 341 23.94 26.06 6.55
CA SER A 341 25.31 26.17 7.03
C SER A 341 25.43 26.49 8.52
N ASP A 342 24.39 27.07 9.12
CA ASP A 342 24.37 27.46 10.53
C ASP A 342 23.42 26.61 11.40
N GLY A 343 22.61 25.74 10.77
CA GLY A 343 21.59 24.93 11.43
C GLY A 343 20.44 25.74 12.03
N GLN A 344 20.32 27.03 11.68
CA GLN A 344 19.32 27.96 12.21
C GLN A 344 18.47 28.60 11.12
N THR A 345 19.00 28.72 9.92
CA THR A 345 18.31 29.34 8.77
C THR A 345 17.78 28.25 7.86
N TRP A 346 16.45 28.18 7.71
CA TRP A 346 15.75 27.18 6.92
C TRP A 346 14.66 27.79 6.06
N ASP A 347 14.34 27.18 4.93
CA ASP A 347 13.10 27.47 4.23
C ASP A 347 11.91 27.11 5.10
N ASN A 348 10.89 27.97 5.12
CA ASN A 348 9.73 27.83 6.01
C ASN A 348 8.86 26.63 5.62
N ASN A 349 8.63 26.42 4.31
CA ASN A 349 7.78 25.34 3.82
C ASN A 349 8.45 23.99 4.02
N HIS A 350 9.77 23.90 3.75
CA HIS A 350 10.55 22.69 4.04
C HIS A 350 10.51 22.32 5.52
N LEU A 351 10.64 23.32 6.39
CA LEU A 351 10.63 23.11 7.83
C LEU A 351 9.23 22.67 8.33
N LEU A 352 8.17 23.25 7.78
CA LEU A 352 6.78 22.87 8.08
C LEU A 352 6.46 21.45 7.59
N ALA A 353 6.79 21.15 6.33
CA ALA A 353 6.64 19.82 5.76
C ALA A 353 7.35 18.78 6.63
N PHE A 354 8.62 19.01 6.97
CA PHE A 354 9.42 18.13 7.81
C PHE A 354 8.78 17.90 9.18
N TYR A 355 8.37 18.98 9.85
CA TYR A 355 7.73 18.92 11.16
C TYR A 355 6.42 18.11 11.12
N ASN A 356 5.58 18.33 10.12
CA ASN A 356 4.29 17.68 10.01
C ASN A 356 4.44 16.21 9.58
N TYR A 357 5.38 15.86 8.68
CA TYR A 357 5.66 14.46 8.35
C TYR A 357 6.15 13.65 9.56
N ILE A 358 6.97 14.24 10.45
CA ILE A 358 7.38 13.59 11.70
C ILE A 358 6.15 13.28 12.57
N ARG A 359 5.21 14.23 12.72
CA ARG A 359 4.00 14.05 13.53
C ARG A 359 3.07 12.97 12.95
N VAL A 360 2.87 12.98 11.64
CA VAL A 360 2.08 11.97 10.94
C VAL A 360 2.73 10.60 11.04
N TYR A 361 4.05 10.51 10.83
CA TYR A 361 4.80 9.27 11.03
C TYR A 361 4.59 8.71 12.45
N ASP A 362 4.75 9.55 13.49
CA ASP A 362 4.59 9.13 14.87
C ASP A 362 3.17 8.63 15.17
N PHE A 363 2.16 9.24 14.54
CA PHE A 363 0.79 8.76 14.66
C PHE A 363 0.64 7.33 14.13
N PHE A 364 1.10 7.05 12.92
CA PHE A 364 1.04 5.71 12.33
C PHE A 364 1.95 4.70 13.05
N ALA A 365 3.13 5.12 13.51
CA ALA A 365 4.03 4.28 14.31
C ALA A 365 3.38 3.84 15.64
N ASN A 366 2.63 4.72 16.29
CA ASN A 366 1.84 4.39 17.48
C ASN A 366 0.72 3.38 17.19
N MET A 367 0.26 3.29 15.95
CA MET A 367 -0.69 2.28 15.50
C MET A 367 -0.02 0.97 15.06
N GLY A 368 1.30 0.91 15.05
CA GLY A 368 2.10 -0.29 14.77
C GLY A 368 2.70 -0.35 13.37
N ILE A 369 2.56 0.72 12.56
CA ILE A 369 3.20 0.79 11.23
C ILE A 369 4.33 1.81 11.24
N TYR A 370 5.55 1.35 10.92
CA TYR A 370 6.73 2.17 10.78
C TYR A 370 6.96 2.50 9.30
N SER A 371 6.94 3.80 8.95
CA SER A 371 6.91 4.27 7.57
C SER A 371 5.65 3.77 6.83
N ILE A 372 5.71 3.58 5.51
CA ILE A 372 4.55 3.13 4.71
C ILE A 372 4.54 1.61 4.45
N ASP A 373 5.62 0.91 4.78
CA ASP A 373 5.83 -0.51 4.48
C ASP A 373 5.92 -1.40 5.75
N GLY A 374 5.71 -0.81 6.92
CA GLY A 374 5.82 -1.51 8.20
C GLY A 374 7.26 -1.86 8.61
N THR A 375 8.26 -1.68 7.74
CA THR A 375 9.67 -2.05 7.98
C THR A 375 10.56 -0.84 8.29
N GLY A 376 10.04 0.38 8.13
CA GLY A 376 10.78 1.63 8.34
C GLY A 376 11.61 2.03 7.12
N VAL A 377 11.10 1.85 5.91
CA VAL A 377 11.71 2.39 4.71
C VAL A 377 11.95 3.90 4.89
N PRO A 378 13.13 4.43 4.51
CA PRO A 378 13.41 5.86 4.60
C PRO A 378 12.40 6.69 3.82
N ILE A 379 12.01 7.84 4.38
CA ILE A 379 11.03 8.76 3.80
C ILE A 379 11.76 9.98 3.21
N LEU A 380 11.44 10.31 1.97
CA LEU A 380 11.89 11.51 1.29
C LEU A 380 10.69 12.42 1.01
N VAL A 381 10.69 13.60 1.61
CA VAL A 381 9.71 14.64 1.34
C VAL A 381 10.29 15.60 0.32
N CYS A 382 9.79 15.57 -0.91
CA CYS A 382 10.24 16.41 -2.02
C CYS A 382 9.41 17.70 -2.05
N CYS A 383 10.04 18.81 -1.74
CA CYS A 383 9.46 20.16 -1.83
C CYS A 383 9.91 20.86 -3.13
N ASP A 384 9.47 22.10 -3.36
CA ASP A 384 9.76 22.89 -4.56
C ASP A 384 9.30 22.19 -5.87
N TRP A 385 8.14 21.54 -5.83
CA TRP A 385 7.57 20.91 -7.01
C TRP A 385 7.14 21.95 -8.02
N LEU A 386 7.75 21.95 -9.19
CA LEU A 386 7.46 22.88 -10.28
C LEU A 386 6.80 22.15 -11.45
N ASP A 387 5.95 22.86 -12.19
CA ASP A 387 5.42 22.39 -13.47
C ASP A 387 6.43 22.55 -14.62
N ASP A 388 6.06 22.14 -15.82
CA ASP A 388 6.89 22.24 -17.02
C ASP A 388 7.25 23.69 -17.44
N TYR A 389 6.57 24.68 -16.86
CA TYR A 389 6.81 26.10 -17.09
C TYR A 389 7.70 26.72 -16.01
N GLY A 390 8.05 25.94 -14.97
CA GLY A 390 8.83 26.38 -13.81
C GLY A 390 7.99 27.15 -12.78
N GLU A 391 6.66 27.06 -12.84
CA GLU A 391 5.78 27.60 -11.82
C GLU A 391 5.47 26.52 -10.76
N PRO A 392 5.20 26.88 -9.50
CA PRO A 392 4.86 25.91 -8.47
C PRO A 392 3.66 25.04 -8.87
N PHE A 393 3.85 23.73 -8.86
CA PHE A 393 2.79 22.77 -9.22
C PHE A 393 1.75 22.66 -8.09
N ASP A 394 0.47 22.80 -8.42
CA ASP A 394 -0.64 22.86 -7.46
C ASP A 394 -1.12 21.46 -7.05
N ASN A 395 -0.27 20.67 -6.38
CA ASN A 395 -0.63 19.35 -5.90
C ASN A 395 0.24 18.86 -4.73
N ALA A 396 -0.21 17.82 -4.05
CA ALA A 396 0.57 16.93 -3.20
C ALA A 396 0.41 15.50 -3.72
N SER A 397 1.37 14.62 -3.51
CA SER A 397 1.27 13.23 -3.96
C SER A 397 2.12 12.26 -3.16
N SER A 398 1.69 11.00 -3.11
CA SER A 398 2.46 9.85 -2.68
C SER A 398 2.94 9.06 -3.91
N SER A 399 4.25 8.90 -4.07
CA SER A 399 4.84 8.17 -5.19
C SER A 399 5.24 6.72 -4.83
N GLY A 400 4.81 6.23 -3.66
CA GLY A 400 5.20 4.92 -3.17
C GLY A 400 6.70 4.83 -2.87
N ILE A 401 7.30 3.66 -3.12
CA ILE A 401 8.74 3.44 -2.85
C ILE A 401 9.52 3.61 -4.16
N LEU A 402 10.39 4.62 -4.21
CA LEU A 402 11.26 4.94 -5.34
C LEU A 402 12.72 5.05 -4.89
N ARG A 403 13.62 4.31 -5.53
CA ARG A 403 15.06 4.30 -5.22
C ARG A 403 15.34 4.05 -3.73
N GLY A 404 14.54 3.17 -3.10
CA GLY A 404 14.66 2.83 -1.69
C GLY A 404 14.12 3.89 -0.72
N TRP A 405 13.42 4.91 -1.20
CA TRP A 405 12.73 5.93 -0.43
C TRP A 405 11.21 5.79 -0.57
N ALA A 406 10.48 5.93 0.52
CA ALA A 406 9.06 6.30 0.43
C ALA A 406 8.99 7.79 0.06
N VAL A 407 8.51 8.10 -1.13
CA VAL A 407 8.60 9.45 -1.70
C VAL A 407 7.25 10.16 -1.64
N PHE A 408 7.27 11.36 -1.09
CA PHE A 408 6.13 12.27 -1.05
C PHE A 408 6.52 13.58 -1.69
N SER A 409 5.67 14.13 -2.54
CA SER A 409 5.87 15.42 -3.18
C SER A 409 4.88 16.45 -2.64
N MET A 410 5.37 17.65 -2.38
CA MET A 410 4.58 18.76 -1.86
C MET A 410 4.84 20.02 -2.70
N SER A 411 3.77 20.70 -3.08
CA SER A 411 3.87 22.00 -3.73
C SER A 411 3.85 23.13 -2.70
N ASP A 412 4.65 24.15 -2.96
CA ASP A 412 4.63 25.39 -2.18
C ASP A 412 3.51 26.36 -2.60
N ALA A 413 2.87 26.11 -3.76
CA ALA A 413 1.84 26.99 -4.31
C ALA A 413 0.64 27.19 -3.40
N ASN A 414 0.24 26.13 -2.68
CA ASN A 414 -0.97 26.09 -1.86
C ASN A 414 -0.70 25.76 -0.39
N HIS A 415 0.51 26.00 0.10
CA HIS A 415 0.85 25.80 1.51
C HIS A 415 0.48 24.40 2.05
N PHE A 416 0.53 23.37 1.21
CA PHE A 416 0.22 21.99 1.63
C PHE A 416 1.14 21.50 2.75
N SER A 417 2.32 22.11 2.91
CA SER A 417 3.22 21.87 4.05
C SER A 417 2.59 22.18 5.42
N GLU A 418 1.55 23.02 5.47
CA GLU A 418 0.79 23.33 6.68
C GLU A 418 -0.40 22.39 6.92
N ALA A 419 -0.95 21.81 5.83
CA ALA A 419 -2.16 21.00 5.85
C ALA A 419 -1.87 19.58 6.32
N VAL A 420 -2.02 19.35 7.62
CA VAL A 420 -1.72 18.04 8.24
C VAL A 420 -2.62 16.93 7.70
N ASP A 421 -3.87 17.25 7.39
CA ASP A 421 -4.82 16.36 6.75
C ASP A 421 -4.36 15.90 5.36
N VAL A 422 -3.85 16.84 4.53
CA VAL A 422 -3.28 16.51 3.21
C VAL A 422 -2.04 15.62 3.36
N ILE A 423 -1.12 15.97 4.27
CA ILE A 423 0.08 15.16 4.54
C ILE A 423 -0.31 13.74 5.00
N ALA A 424 -1.29 13.63 5.91
CA ALA A 424 -1.75 12.33 6.40
C ALA A 424 -2.55 11.56 5.35
N HIS A 425 -3.26 12.24 4.44
CA HIS A 425 -3.92 11.67 3.27
C HIS A 425 -2.87 11.00 2.36
N GLU A 426 -1.83 11.73 1.96
CA GLU A 426 -0.76 11.19 1.12
C GLU A 426 -0.01 10.03 1.80
N PHE A 427 0.26 10.17 3.09
CA PHE A 427 0.90 9.10 3.87
C PHE A 427 0.03 7.84 3.89
N THR A 428 -1.29 8.01 3.99
CA THR A 428 -2.26 6.90 4.02
C THR A 428 -2.30 6.14 2.70
N HIS A 429 -2.09 6.77 1.55
CA HIS A 429 -1.96 6.05 0.27
C HIS A 429 -0.86 4.98 0.34
N GLY A 430 0.31 5.33 0.85
CA GLY A 430 1.42 4.39 1.02
C GLY A 430 1.07 3.26 2.00
N VAL A 431 0.54 3.61 3.17
CA VAL A 431 0.12 2.65 4.20
C VAL A 431 -0.99 1.73 3.68
N SER A 432 -2.01 2.28 2.99
CA SER A 432 -3.12 1.52 2.42
C SER A 432 -2.63 0.53 1.36
N GLY A 433 -1.75 0.97 0.45
CA GLY A 433 -1.15 0.10 -0.57
C GLY A 433 -0.41 -1.09 0.04
N TYR A 434 0.39 -0.86 1.08
CA TYR A 434 1.07 -1.93 1.81
C TYR A 434 0.07 -2.84 2.52
N MET A 435 -0.83 -2.28 3.34
CA MET A 435 -1.75 -3.06 4.16
C MET A 435 -2.73 -3.88 3.31
N ARG A 436 -3.17 -3.38 2.17
CA ARG A 436 -4.07 -4.10 1.25
C ARG A 436 -3.34 -5.15 0.41
N GLY A 437 -2.02 -5.04 0.29
CA GLY A 437 -1.19 -5.92 -0.52
C GLY A 437 -1.21 -5.56 -2.00
N GLY A 438 -1.31 -4.28 -2.32
CA GLY A 438 -1.34 -3.70 -3.65
C GLY A 438 -2.37 -2.58 -3.76
N ASP A 439 -2.48 -1.99 -4.93
CA ASP A 439 -3.45 -0.93 -5.21
C ASP A 439 -4.01 -1.02 -6.63
N ILE A 440 -5.31 -0.75 -6.75
CA ILE A 440 -6.01 -0.57 -8.03
C ILE A 440 -6.65 0.81 -7.99
N TYR A 441 -5.98 1.79 -8.59
CA TYR A 441 -6.38 3.20 -8.49
C TYR A 441 -7.32 3.60 -9.64
N MET A 442 -8.50 2.98 -9.67
CA MET A 442 -9.60 3.30 -10.59
C MET A 442 -10.95 2.89 -9.99
N ASN A 443 -12.03 3.49 -10.46
CA ASN A 443 -13.40 3.13 -10.10
C ASN A 443 -13.62 3.06 -8.57
N HIS A 444 -14.41 2.10 -8.09
CA HIS A 444 -14.71 1.96 -6.66
C HIS A 444 -13.48 1.60 -5.84
N THR A 445 -12.55 0.82 -6.36
CA THR A 445 -11.32 0.44 -5.62
C THR A 445 -10.43 1.64 -5.36
N GLY A 446 -10.29 2.54 -6.36
CA GLY A 446 -9.61 3.82 -6.19
C GLY A 446 -10.40 4.76 -5.28
N ALA A 447 -11.73 4.85 -5.41
CA ALA A 447 -12.57 5.66 -4.53
C ALA A 447 -12.52 5.19 -3.06
N ILE A 448 -12.36 3.89 -2.82
CA ILE A 448 -12.14 3.34 -1.48
C ILE A 448 -10.77 3.75 -0.94
N ASN A 449 -9.70 3.70 -1.78
CA ASN A 449 -8.37 4.16 -1.39
C ASN A 449 -8.40 5.64 -1.00
N GLU A 450 -8.97 6.51 -1.84
CA GLU A 450 -9.18 7.93 -1.55
C GLU A 450 -10.01 8.15 -0.29
N GLY A 451 -11.09 7.37 -0.11
CA GLY A 451 -11.95 7.46 1.06
C GLY A 451 -11.22 7.15 2.37
N PHE A 452 -10.37 6.12 2.40
CA PHE A 452 -9.50 5.84 3.55
C PHE A 452 -8.49 6.96 3.79
N SER A 453 -7.91 7.51 2.72
CA SER A 453 -6.94 8.60 2.81
C SER A 453 -7.59 9.87 3.38
N ASP A 454 -8.79 10.23 2.93
CA ASP A 454 -9.57 11.34 3.49
C ASP A 454 -9.93 11.12 4.97
N ILE A 455 -10.37 9.90 5.33
CA ILE A 455 -10.71 9.55 6.71
C ILE A 455 -9.49 9.73 7.63
N MET A 456 -8.39 9.10 7.25
CA MET A 456 -7.18 9.15 8.08
C MET A 456 -6.57 10.56 8.08
N GLY A 457 -6.68 11.31 6.97
CA GLY A 457 -6.30 12.72 6.91
C GLY A 457 -6.96 13.51 8.04
N ASN A 458 -8.28 13.53 8.09
CA ASN A 458 -9.04 14.24 9.13
C ASN A 458 -8.81 13.69 10.54
N VAL A 459 -8.84 12.36 10.71
CA VAL A 459 -8.68 11.74 12.03
C VAL A 459 -7.30 12.04 12.62
N VAL A 460 -6.24 12.00 11.80
CA VAL A 460 -4.87 12.32 12.20
C VAL A 460 -4.76 13.79 12.57
N GLU A 461 -5.24 14.69 11.71
CA GLU A 461 -5.18 16.13 11.95
C GLU A 461 -5.86 16.53 13.25
N MET A 462 -7.10 16.07 13.46
CA MET A 462 -7.85 16.34 14.70
C MET A 462 -7.19 15.72 15.93
N SER A 463 -6.65 14.50 15.81
CA SER A 463 -5.95 13.80 16.90
C SER A 463 -4.67 14.52 17.30
N LEU A 464 -3.98 15.14 16.36
CA LEU A 464 -2.78 15.93 16.59
C LEU A 464 -3.11 17.36 17.09
N GLY A 465 -4.39 17.74 17.10
CA GLY A 465 -4.84 19.07 17.48
C GLY A 465 -4.31 20.16 16.52
N ALA A 466 -4.11 19.81 15.25
CA ALA A 466 -3.60 20.72 14.24
C ALA A 466 -4.67 21.70 13.75
N THR A 467 -5.94 21.28 13.77
CA THR A 467 -7.08 22.13 13.45
C THR A 467 -8.05 22.25 14.62
N THR A 468 -8.82 23.35 14.64
CA THR A 468 -10.01 23.52 15.48
C THR A 468 -11.30 23.34 14.67
N ASP A 469 -11.18 23.03 13.38
CA ASP A 469 -12.31 22.82 12.50
C ASP A 469 -13.08 21.55 12.88
N THR A 470 -14.38 21.70 13.03
CA THR A 470 -15.29 20.59 13.32
C THR A 470 -16.09 20.17 12.09
N GLN A 471 -15.78 20.73 10.93
CA GLN A 471 -16.52 20.49 9.68
C GLN A 471 -15.95 19.34 8.88
N TRP A 472 -14.83 18.77 9.31
CA TRP A 472 -14.18 17.65 8.62
C TRP A 472 -13.92 17.97 7.14
N LEU A 473 -13.20 19.07 6.94
CA LEU A 473 -12.73 19.51 5.64
C LEU A 473 -11.40 18.84 5.31
N ILE A 474 -11.03 18.81 4.06
CA ILE A 474 -9.70 18.41 3.57
C ILE A 474 -9.07 19.63 2.92
N GLY A 475 -7.86 19.98 3.35
CA GLY A 475 -7.01 21.01 2.78
C GLY A 475 -7.27 22.44 3.26
N GLU A 476 -8.17 22.68 4.21
CA GLU A 476 -8.52 24.05 4.63
C GLU A 476 -7.35 24.84 5.19
N MET A 477 -6.36 24.17 5.83
CA MET A 477 -5.15 24.82 6.34
C MET A 477 -4.25 25.34 5.21
N SER A 478 -4.38 24.81 4.00
CA SER A 478 -3.72 25.35 2.80
C SER A 478 -4.44 26.61 2.25
N GLY A 479 -5.51 27.03 2.86
CA GLY A 479 -6.38 28.12 2.38
C GLY A 479 -7.37 27.67 1.29
N ARG A 480 -7.47 26.38 1.00
CA ARG A 480 -8.34 25.82 -0.03
C ARG A 480 -9.02 24.55 0.48
N VAL A 481 -10.33 24.55 0.51
CA VAL A 481 -11.10 23.35 0.82
C VAL A 481 -11.17 22.47 -0.44
N LEU A 482 -10.58 21.27 -0.37
CA LEU A 482 -10.61 20.30 -1.45
C LEU A 482 -11.89 19.45 -1.38
N ARG A 483 -12.22 18.93 -0.21
CA ARG A 483 -13.39 18.07 0.06
C ARG A 483 -13.98 18.37 1.43
N SER A 484 -15.24 17.94 1.66
CA SER A 484 -15.89 17.99 2.96
C SER A 484 -16.50 16.63 3.28
N LEU A 485 -16.09 16.02 4.40
CA LEU A 485 -16.64 14.76 4.87
C LEU A 485 -17.99 14.96 5.57
N SER A 486 -18.20 16.13 6.16
CA SER A 486 -19.45 16.48 6.85
C SER A 486 -20.60 16.78 5.89
N ASP A 487 -20.32 17.44 4.77
CA ASP A 487 -21.28 17.76 3.71
C ASP A 487 -20.63 17.60 2.33
N PRO A 488 -20.56 16.38 1.81
CA PRO A 488 -19.92 16.12 0.50
C PRO A 488 -20.54 16.91 -0.66
N LEU A 489 -21.82 17.28 -0.57
CA LEU A 489 -22.49 18.04 -1.62
C LEU A 489 -21.90 19.44 -1.82
N LEU A 490 -21.28 20.03 -0.80
CA LEU A 490 -20.57 21.32 -0.91
C LEU A 490 -19.39 21.25 -1.87
N SER A 491 -18.73 20.10 -1.95
CA SER A 491 -17.61 19.83 -2.87
C SER A 491 -18.06 19.13 -4.16
N SER A 492 -19.37 19.07 -4.43
CA SER A 492 -19.94 18.35 -5.58
C SER A 492 -19.62 16.85 -5.58
N ASN A 493 -19.51 16.24 -4.39
CA ASN A 493 -19.30 14.81 -4.20
C ASN A 493 -20.60 14.10 -3.79
N PRO A 494 -20.78 12.81 -4.14
CA PRO A 494 -22.02 12.08 -3.85
C PRO A 494 -22.13 11.67 -2.38
N ILE A 495 -23.37 11.52 -1.90
CA ILE A 495 -23.68 10.98 -0.57
C ILE A 495 -24.25 9.56 -0.64
N GLU A 496 -24.61 9.08 -1.84
CA GLU A 496 -25.14 7.75 -2.07
C GLU A 496 -24.73 7.23 -3.45
N LEU A 497 -24.60 5.93 -3.60
CA LEU A 497 -24.26 5.26 -4.85
C LEU A 497 -25.35 5.55 -5.90
N GLY A 498 -24.91 6.02 -7.08
CA GLY A 498 -25.81 6.41 -8.18
C GLY A 498 -26.64 7.67 -7.89
N GLY A 499 -26.33 8.42 -6.83
CA GLY A 499 -26.99 9.66 -6.45
C GLY A 499 -26.50 10.89 -7.20
N GLN A 500 -26.84 12.06 -6.67
CA GLN A 500 -26.35 13.33 -7.22
C GLN A 500 -24.82 13.39 -7.13
N TYR A 501 -24.16 13.84 -8.20
CA TYR A 501 -22.70 13.93 -8.37
C TYR A 501 -21.95 12.59 -8.45
N TYR A 502 -22.63 11.44 -8.35
CA TYR A 502 -21.96 10.16 -8.51
C TYR A 502 -21.31 10.03 -9.90
N ALA A 503 -20.01 9.75 -9.93
CA ALA A 503 -19.27 9.48 -11.16
C ALA A 503 -19.38 7.98 -11.52
N PRO A 504 -19.88 7.64 -12.72
CA PRO A 504 -20.00 6.25 -13.15
C PRO A 504 -18.65 5.56 -13.26
N GLN A 505 -18.63 4.26 -13.02
CA GLN A 505 -17.46 3.43 -13.31
C GLN A 505 -17.20 3.40 -14.82
N VAL A 506 -15.94 3.25 -15.18
CA VAL A 506 -15.46 3.18 -16.55
C VAL A 506 -14.71 1.87 -16.80
N SER A 507 -14.65 1.44 -18.07
CA SER A 507 -13.78 0.30 -18.42
C SER A 507 -12.31 0.70 -18.34
N PRO A 508 -11.38 -0.26 -18.19
CA PRO A 508 -9.95 0.05 -18.13
C PRO A 508 -9.45 0.88 -19.33
N GLU A 509 -10.02 0.66 -20.52
CA GLU A 509 -9.65 1.37 -21.75
C GLU A 509 -10.19 2.82 -21.80
N GLU A 510 -11.19 3.14 -20.97
CA GLU A 510 -11.81 4.47 -20.89
C GLU A 510 -11.27 5.30 -19.72
N VAL A 511 -10.37 4.72 -18.92
CA VAL A 511 -9.77 5.41 -17.78
C VAL A 511 -9.02 6.66 -18.24
N ASP A 512 -9.46 7.81 -17.76
CA ASP A 512 -8.90 9.11 -18.10
C ASP A 512 -9.05 10.04 -16.89
N ASN A 513 -7.94 10.61 -16.42
CA ASN A 513 -7.98 11.42 -15.22
C ASN A 513 -8.76 12.72 -15.42
N GLU A 514 -8.51 13.43 -16.53
CA GLU A 514 -9.14 14.73 -16.78
C GLU A 514 -10.64 14.62 -17.11
N LYS A 515 -11.03 13.57 -17.84
CA LYS A 515 -12.39 13.43 -18.34
C LYS A 515 -13.33 12.75 -17.36
N ASN A 516 -12.83 11.77 -16.60
CA ASN A 516 -13.69 10.93 -15.78
C ASN A 516 -13.12 10.60 -14.39
N ASP A 517 -12.04 11.28 -13.98
CA ASP A 517 -11.43 11.05 -12.66
C ASP A 517 -11.21 9.55 -12.42
N ARG A 518 -10.75 8.82 -13.46
CA ARG A 518 -10.55 7.34 -13.46
C ARG A 518 -11.76 6.54 -13.00
N GLY A 519 -12.96 6.98 -13.39
CA GLY A 519 -14.21 6.43 -12.91
C GLY A 519 -14.58 6.99 -11.53
N GLY A 520 -14.15 8.23 -11.25
CA GLY A 520 -14.57 9.00 -10.10
C GLY A 520 -13.85 8.66 -8.81
N VAL A 521 -12.55 8.42 -8.83
CA VAL A 521 -11.82 8.03 -7.60
C VAL A 521 -11.90 9.09 -6.51
N HIS A 522 -11.63 10.36 -6.83
CA HIS A 522 -11.73 11.46 -5.87
C HIS A 522 -13.18 11.88 -5.62
N ILE A 523 -14.02 11.86 -6.68
CA ILE A 523 -15.43 12.25 -6.57
C ILE A 523 -16.18 11.29 -5.65
N ASN A 524 -16.06 9.99 -5.88
CA ASN A 524 -16.78 8.95 -5.14
C ASN A 524 -16.14 8.58 -3.79
N ALA A 525 -14.96 9.11 -3.45
CA ALA A 525 -14.30 8.93 -2.15
C ALA A 525 -15.24 9.24 -0.97
N SER A 526 -16.09 10.25 -1.15
CA SER A 526 -17.06 10.70 -0.16
C SER A 526 -18.10 9.64 0.21
N LEU A 527 -18.33 8.64 -0.64
CA LEU A 527 -19.24 7.53 -0.30
C LEU A 527 -18.76 6.79 0.95
N LEU A 528 -17.44 6.64 1.11
CA LEU A 528 -16.83 6.04 2.28
C LEU A 528 -16.48 7.09 3.34
N SER A 529 -15.81 8.17 2.96
CA SER A 529 -15.24 9.12 3.93
C SER A 529 -16.28 9.81 4.81
N GLN A 530 -17.49 10.07 4.30
CA GLN A 530 -18.59 10.61 5.12
C GLN A 530 -19.00 9.69 6.28
N MET A 531 -18.70 8.39 6.23
CA MET A 531 -19.06 7.43 7.28
C MET A 531 -18.30 7.71 8.56
N SER A 532 -17.05 8.14 8.47
CA SER A 532 -16.24 8.52 9.62
C SER A 532 -16.82 9.74 10.33
N TYR A 533 -17.13 10.82 9.60
CA TYR A 533 -17.82 11.97 10.19
C TYR A 533 -19.13 11.57 10.91
N LYS A 534 -19.94 10.72 10.29
CA LYS A 534 -21.20 10.25 10.87
C LYS A 534 -20.98 9.41 12.14
N LEU A 535 -19.96 8.56 12.17
CA LEU A 535 -19.58 7.80 13.37
C LEU A 535 -19.13 8.71 14.51
N TYR A 536 -18.29 9.70 14.21
CA TYR A 536 -17.88 10.72 15.17
C TYR A 536 -19.09 11.46 15.75
N GLN A 537 -20.02 11.91 14.90
CA GLN A 537 -21.27 12.55 15.36
C GLN A 537 -22.16 11.59 16.18
N TYR A 538 -22.09 10.30 15.93
CA TYR A 538 -22.80 9.28 16.70
C TYR A 538 -22.12 8.98 18.06
N GLY A 539 -20.94 9.57 18.29
CA GLY A 539 -20.21 9.54 19.56
C GLY A 539 -19.03 8.57 19.63
N MET A 540 -18.48 8.15 18.49
CA MET A 540 -17.19 7.47 18.42
C MET A 540 -16.08 8.49 18.70
N SER A 541 -15.08 8.10 19.49
CA SER A 541 -13.91 8.95 19.73
C SER A 541 -12.92 8.87 18.57
N LEU A 542 -12.04 9.88 18.41
CA LEU A 542 -11.00 9.86 17.38
C LEU A 542 -10.04 8.67 17.54
N GLU A 543 -9.79 8.22 18.77
CA GLU A 543 -8.99 7.03 19.03
C GLU A 543 -9.70 5.76 18.52
N GLU A 544 -10.99 5.60 18.78
CA GLU A 544 -11.78 4.48 18.27
C GLU A 544 -11.90 4.55 16.74
N GLU A 545 -12.11 5.73 16.16
CA GLU A 545 -12.15 5.99 14.71
C GLU A 545 -10.85 5.52 14.04
N SER A 546 -9.70 6.01 14.52
CA SER A 546 -8.41 5.67 13.95
C SER A 546 -8.15 4.16 13.97
N ARG A 547 -8.44 3.51 15.11
CA ARG A 547 -8.27 2.06 15.25
C ARG A 547 -9.22 1.27 14.36
N LEU A 548 -10.48 1.71 14.24
CA LEU A 548 -11.50 1.06 13.40
C LEU A 548 -11.08 1.05 11.93
N TRP A 549 -10.79 2.24 11.38
CA TRP A 549 -10.44 2.38 9.97
C TRP A 549 -9.11 1.75 9.62
N PHE A 550 -8.12 1.89 10.49
CA PHE A 550 -6.81 1.23 10.34
C PHE A 550 -6.93 -0.30 10.35
N THR A 551 -7.71 -0.86 11.27
CA THR A 551 -7.95 -2.32 11.32
C THR A 551 -8.68 -2.78 10.05
N CYS A 552 -9.70 -2.04 9.60
CA CYS A 552 -10.43 -2.34 8.37
C CYS A 552 -9.51 -2.40 7.14
N MET A 553 -8.58 -1.44 6.98
CA MET A 553 -7.59 -1.45 5.90
C MET A 553 -6.75 -2.74 5.89
N GLY A 554 -6.40 -3.26 7.06
CA GLY A 554 -5.63 -4.51 7.18
C GLY A 554 -6.39 -5.76 6.76
N LEU A 555 -7.71 -5.72 6.79
CA LEU A 555 -8.58 -6.88 6.49
C LEU A 555 -8.95 -7.00 5.01
N ILE A 556 -8.75 -5.98 4.21
CA ILE A 556 -9.20 -5.95 2.81
C ILE A 556 -8.05 -6.20 1.83
N THR A 557 -8.41 -6.42 0.57
CA THR A 557 -7.49 -6.64 -0.56
C THR A 557 -7.57 -5.49 -1.57
N PRO A 558 -6.68 -5.42 -2.56
CA PRO A 558 -6.74 -4.39 -3.60
C PRO A 558 -8.05 -4.37 -4.40
N LYS A 559 -8.74 -5.51 -4.49
CA LYS A 559 -10.00 -5.67 -5.27
C LYS A 559 -11.26 -5.54 -4.44
N SER A 560 -11.16 -5.28 -3.13
CA SER A 560 -12.31 -5.23 -2.25
C SER A 560 -13.30 -4.13 -2.63
N ASP A 561 -14.58 -4.48 -2.65
CA ASP A 561 -15.72 -3.61 -2.90
C ASP A 561 -16.36 -3.08 -1.59
N TYR A 562 -17.44 -2.33 -1.71
CA TYR A 562 -18.14 -1.77 -0.53
C TYR A 562 -18.80 -2.84 0.36
N ASN A 563 -19.19 -4.01 -0.17
CA ASN A 563 -19.72 -5.10 0.65
C ASN A 563 -18.61 -5.67 1.53
N GLU A 564 -17.42 -5.89 0.96
CA GLU A 564 -16.26 -6.38 1.70
C GLU A 564 -15.76 -5.35 2.72
N ILE A 565 -15.77 -4.04 2.38
CA ILE A 565 -15.47 -2.97 3.33
C ILE A 565 -16.44 -3.02 4.52
N TYR A 566 -17.73 -3.17 4.24
CA TYR A 566 -18.74 -3.28 5.29
C TYR A 566 -18.47 -4.50 6.20
N GLU A 567 -18.21 -5.66 5.63
CA GLU A 567 -17.91 -6.87 6.40
C GLU A 567 -16.60 -6.76 7.19
N ALA A 568 -15.59 -6.10 6.61
CA ALA A 568 -14.33 -5.80 7.29
C ALA A 568 -14.55 -4.83 8.47
N LEU A 569 -15.41 -3.83 8.32
CA LEU A 569 -15.80 -2.94 9.43
C LEU A 569 -16.53 -3.70 10.54
N MET A 570 -17.46 -4.59 10.20
CA MET A 570 -18.15 -5.44 11.18
C MET A 570 -17.16 -6.33 11.94
N MET A 571 -16.17 -6.90 11.24
CA MET A 571 -15.10 -7.67 11.84
C MET A 571 -14.20 -6.81 12.72
N SER A 572 -13.87 -5.59 12.28
CA SER A 572 -13.04 -4.64 13.03
C SER A 572 -13.71 -4.21 14.34
N VAL A 573 -15.01 -3.92 14.33
CA VAL A 573 -15.78 -3.62 15.56
C VAL A 573 -15.64 -4.75 16.57
N LYS A 574 -15.75 -6.01 16.12
CA LYS A 574 -15.58 -7.19 16.96
C LYS A 574 -14.15 -7.36 17.47
N MET A 575 -13.14 -7.24 16.59
CA MET A 575 -11.73 -7.40 16.93
C MET A 575 -11.23 -6.38 17.94
N LEU A 576 -11.77 -5.17 17.87
CA LEU A 576 -11.44 -4.03 18.74
C LEU A 576 -12.31 -3.96 19.99
N GLU A 577 -13.26 -4.90 20.14
CA GLU A 577 -14.22 -4.95 21.24
C GLU A 577 -15.02 -3.62 21.40
N LEU A 578 -15.31 -2.96 20.27
CA LEU A 578 -16.07 -1.72 20.28
C LEU A 578 -17.56 -1.99 20.57
N ASP A 579 -18.28 -0.95 21.01
CA ASP A 579 -19.70 -1.04 21.30
C ASP A 579 -20.49 -1.46 20.04
N GLN A 580 -21.32 -2.49 20.17
CA GLN A 580 -22.16 -3.04 19.07
C GLN A 580 -23.02 -1.96 18.38
N ARG A 581 -23.39 -0.90 19.11
CA ARG A 581 -24.15 0.21 18.53
C ARG A 581 -23.48 0.83 17.30
N TYR A 582 -22.14 0.77 17.19
CA TYR A 582 -21.41 1.28 16.04
C TYR A 582 -21.59 0.39 14.80
N ALA A 583 -21.63 -0.95 15.00
CA ALA A 583 -21.94 -1.87 13.91
C ALA A 583 -23.38 -1.68 13.41
N ASP A 584 -24.35 -1.50 14.32
CA ASP A 584 -25.74 -1.25 13.98
C ASP A 584 -25.88 0.09 13.21
N PHE A 585 -25.17 1.11 13.66
CA PHE A 585 -25.11 2.41 13.00
C PHE A 585 -24.50 2.34 11.59
N LEU A 586 -23.35 1.65 11.43
CA LEU A 586 -22.70 1.46 10.14
C LEU A 586 -23.62 0.70 9.18
N THR A 587 -24.35 -0.30 9.65
CA THR A 587 -25.32 -1.05 8.84
C THR A 587 -26.37 -0.10 8.25
N ASP A 588 -27.00 0.73 9.10
CA ASP A 588 -27.98 1.73 8.65
C ASP A 588 -27.38 2.78 7.70
N ALA A 589 -26.15 3.23 7.99
CA ALA A 589 -25.47 4.25 7.17
C ALA A 589 -25.09 3.71 5.79
N PHE A 590 -24.55 2.49 5.69
CA PHE A 590 -24.19 1.84 4.41
C PHE A 590 -25.43 1.54 3.56
N GLN A 591 -26.53 1.08 4.18
CA GLN A 591 -27.81 0.88 3.48
C GLN A 591 -28.38 2.21 2.94
N LYS A 592 -28.37 3.29 3.74
CA LYS A 592 -28.82 4.62 3.30
C LYS A 592 -27.99 5.18 2.16
N ALA A 593 -26.68 4.93 2.16
CA ALA A 593 -25.79 5.30 1.07
C ALA A 593 -25.85 4.32 -0.11
N LYS A 594 -26.69 3.28 -0.05
CA LYS A 594 -26.86 2.23 -1.07
C LYS A 594 -25.56 1.46 -1.38
N LEU A 595 -24.63 1.40 -0.45
CA LEU A 595 -23.37 0.68 -0.61
C LEU A 595 -23.55 -0.81 -0.36
N ILE A 596 -24.55 -1.19 0.42
CA ILE A 596 -24.99 -2.57 0.65
C ILE A 596 -26.53 -2.65 0.49
N SER A 597 -27.04 -3.87 0.23
CA SER A 597 -28.48 -4.15 0.06
C SER A 597 -29.25 -4.28 1.38
#